data_ab9356c0d5e9f1aae9b6ec0628f57991
#
_entry.id   ab9356c0d5e9f1aae9b6ec0628f57991
#
_cell.length_a   1.000
_cell.length_b   1.000
_cell.length_c   1.000
_cell.angle_alpha   90.00
_cell.angle_beta   90.00
_cell.angle_gamma   90.00
#
_symmetry.space_group_name_H-M   'P 1'
#
loop_
_entity.id
_entity.type
_entity.pdbx_description
1 polymer ?
#
loop_
_entity_poly.entity_id
_entity_poly.type
_entity_poly.pdbx_seq_one_letter_code
_entity_poly.pdbx_strand_id
1 'polypeptide(L)'
;NGASISAVLNGKCVDTSMGLTPLEGLVMGTRSGDMDPAIMEYIAKKEDLDIAGVMNVLNKKSGVLGLSKNLSSDFRDLEEGMNNGNKYAKAAMEVFCYRVAKYIGSYVAAMNGVDAIAFTAGIGENAGTVRKMVVSYLGYLGITLDEEANKKRGEDLVISTADSKVKVAVIPTNE
;
A
#
# COMPACT_ATOMS: atom_id res chain seq x y z
N ASN A 1 -4.15 10.88 -1.60
CA ASN A 1 -5.01 10.14 -0.67
C ASN A 1 -5.37 8.71 -1.15
N GLY A 2 -5.24 8.40 -2.42
CA GLY A 2 -5.37 7.06 -2.97
C GLY A 2 -4.03 6.35 -3.05
N ALA A 3 -4.05 5.01 -3.15
CA ALA A 3 -2.88 4.19 -3.43
C ALA A 3 -3.26 3.08 -4.39
N SER A 4 -2.40 2.78 -5.34
CA SER A 4 -2.58 1.71 -6.32
C SER A 4 -1.27 1.06 -6.67
N ILE A 5 -1.36 -0.13 -7.25
CA ILE A 5 -0.23 -0.86 -7.82
C ILE A 5 -0.59 -1.22 -9.24
N SER A 6 0.36 -1.12 -10.14
CA SER A 6 0.21 -1.51 -11.53
C SER A 6 1.28 -2.52 -11.93
N ALA A 7 0.88 -3.54 -12.67
CA ALA A 7 1.77 -4.51 -13.30
C ALA A 7 2.09 -4.04 -14.70
N VAL A 8 3.38 -3.88 -15.00
CA VAL A 8 3.86 -3.42 -16.31
C VAL A 8 4.73 -4.51 -16.94
N LEU A 9 4.31 -5.02 -18.08
CA LEU A 9 5.03 -6.02 -18.85
C LEU A 9 5.35 -5.48 -20.23
N ASN A 10 6.64 -5.48 -20.60
CA ASN A 10 7.13 -4.96 -21.88
C ASN A 10 6.62 -3.53 -22.18
N GLY A 11 6.65 -2.65 -21.18
CA GLY A 11 6.25 -1.26 -21.30
C GLY A 11 4.73 -1.01 -21.35
N LYS A 12 3.91 -2.05 -21.14
CA LYS A 12 2.44 -1.94 -21.12
C LYS A 12 1.89 -2.33 -19.77
N CYS A 13 0.97 -1.53 -19.26
CA CYS A 13 0.19 -1.91 -18.06
C CYS A 13 -0.71 -3.09 -18.44
N VAL A 14 -0.53 -4.22 -17.74
CA VAL A 14 -1.30 -5.45 -17.95
C VAL A 14 -2.29 -5.70 -16.83
N ASP A 15 -2.11 -5.06 -15.67
CA ASP A 15 -3.02 -5.15 -14.54
C ASP A 15 -2.85 -3.96 -13.61
N THR A 16 -3.89 -3.64 -12.85
CA THR A 16 -3.87 -2.58 -11.83
C THR A 16 -4.82 -2.88 -10.69
N SER A 17 -4.51 -2.40 -9.50
CA SER A 17 -5.26 -2.73 -8.28
C SER A 17 -6.59 -1.99 -8.12
N MET A 18 -6.79 -0.85 -8.76
CA MET A 18 -8.08 -0.17 -8.77
C MET A 18 -8.97 -0.74 -9.86
N GLY A 19 -10.27 -0.88 -9.56
CA GLY A 19 -11.28 -1.38 -10.51
C GLY A 19 -11.97 -0.27 -11.25
N LEU A 20 -13.28 -0.46 -11.50
CA LEU A 20 -14.12 0.57 -12.14
C LEU A 20 -14.14 1.85 -11.31
N THR A 21 -14.00 1.74 -10.00
CA THR A 21 -13.87 2.87 -9.08
C THR A 21 -12.56 2.77 -8.30
N PRO A 22 -12.04 3.88 -7.75
CA PRO A 22 -10.83 3.87 -6.96
C PRO A 22 -11.05 3.37 -5.50
N LEU A 23 -12.15 2.66 -5.23
CA LEU A 23 -12.42 2.02 -3.94
C LEU A 23 -11.80 0.62 -3.86
N GLU A 24 -11.80 -0.13 -4.97
CA GLU A 24 -11.18 -1.45 -5.07
C GLU A 24 -9.66 -1.36 -4.90
N GLY A 25 -9.04 -2.43 -4.42
CA GLY A 25 -7.61 -2.59 -4.36
C GLY A 25 -7.03 -2.48 -2.96
N LEU A 26 -6.02 -1.65 -2.81
CA LEU A 26 -5.32 -1.46 -1.54
C LEU A 26 -6.22 -0.82 -0.47
N VAL A 27 -5.94 -1.16 0.78
CA VAL A 27 -6.31 -0.31 1.90
C VAL A 27 -5.62 1.04 1.71
N MET A 28 -6.37 2.14 1.79
CA MET A 28 -5.85 3.48 1.53
C MET A 28 -5.99 4.38 2.78
N GLY A 29 -5.80 5.66 2.66
CA GLY A 29 -5.97 6.60 3.79
C GLY A 29 -7.32 6.44 4.49
N THR A 30 -8.42 6.56 3.72
CA THR A 30 -9.80 6.45 4.21
C THR A 30 -10.64 5.39 3.51
N ARG A 31 -10.18 4.84 2.37
CA ARG A 31 -10.90 3.83 1.59
C ARG A 31 -10.55 2.43 2.06
N SER A 32 -11.55 1.56 2.09
CA SER A 32 -11.41 0.18 2.57
C SER A 32 -10.47 -0.67 1.71
N GLY A 33 -10.44 -0.44 0.39
CA GLY A 33 -9.90 -1.41 -0.54
C GLY A 33 -10.76 -2.67 -0.61
N ASP A 34 -10.17 -3.77 -1.06
CA ASP A 34 -10.85 -5.06 -1.19
C ASP A 34 -11.39 -5.59 0.13
N MET A 35 -12.59 -6.09 0.07
CA MET A 35 -13.29 -6.65 1.21
C MET A 35 -14.25 -7.76 0.77
N ASP A 36 -14.73 -8.55 1.70
CA ASP A 36 -15.84 -9.47 1.47
C ASP A 36 -17.13 -8.66 1.18
N PRO A 37 -17.77 -8.83 0.01
CA PRO A 37 -18.98 -8.10 -0.35
C PRO A 37 -20.13 -8.28 0.65
N ALA A 38 -20.22 -9.41 1.33
CA ALA A 38 -21.27 -9.68 2.32
C ALA A 38 -21.18 -8.75 3.56
N ILE A 39 -20.01 -8.17 3.82
CA ILE A 39 -19.84 -7.19 4.91
C ILE A 39 -20.70 -5.93 4.68
N MET A 40 -21.04 -5.59 3.45
CA MET A 40 -21.90 -4.43 3.18
C MET A 40 -23.27 -4.58 3.81
N GLU A 41 -23.89 -5.77 3.70
CA GLU A 41 -25.18 -6.06 4.35
C GLU A 41 -25.06 -6.00 5.89
N TYR A 42 -23.98 -6.56 6.42
CA TYR A 42 -23.71 -6.53 7.85
C TYR A 42 -23.58 -5.08 8.38
N ILE A 43 -22.82 -4.23 7.69
CA ILE A 43 -22.66 -2.82 8.06
C ILE A 43 -23.99 -2.09 7.96
N ALA A 44 -24.75 -2.29 6.87
CA ALA A 44 -26.07 -1.66 6.67
C ALA A 44 -27.01 -1.96 7.85
N LYS A 45 -27.14 -3.24 8.22
CA LYS A 45 -28.00 -3.66 9.34
C LYS A 45 -27.50 -3.19 10.70
N LYS A 46 -26.20 -3.23 10.94
CA LYS A 46 -25.62 -2.89 12.24
C LYS A 46 -25.67 -1.40 12.53
N GLU A 47 -25.43 -0.59 11.53
CA GLU A 47 -25.31 0.87 11.67
C GLU A 47 -26.59 1.61 11.19
N ASP A 48 -27.65 0.86 10.83
CA ASP A 48 -28.92 1.37 10.29
C ASP A 48 -28.69 2.34 9.10
N LEU A 49 -27.92 1.87 8.11
CA LEU A 49 -27.54 2.65 6.94
C LEU A 49 -28.17 2.09 5.66
N ASP A 50 -28.51 3.00 4.76
CA ASP A 50 -28.77 2.66 3.36
C ASP A 50 -27.45 2.39 2.60
N ILE A 51 -27.56 1.99 1.33
CA ILE A 51 -26.37 1.70 0.51
C ILE A 51 -25.46 2.93 0.36
N ALA A 52 -26.01 4.13 0.28
CA ALA A 52 -25.22 5.36 0.19
C ALA A 52 -24.42 5.61 1.48
N GLY A 53 -25.04 5.34 2.63
CA GLY A 53 -24.40 5.39 3.94
C GLY A 53 -23.25 4.38 4.06
N VAL A 54 -23.47 3.13 3.62
CA VAL A 54 -22.42 2.09 3.58
C VAL A 54 -21.28 2.54 2.68
N MET A 55 -21.56 3.02 1.46
CA MET A 55 -20.53 3.51 0.54
C MET A 55 -19.74 4.70 1.12
N ASN A 56 -20.39 5.57 1.89
CA ASN A 56 -19.69 6.65 2.59
C ASN A 56 -18.73 6.09 3.67
N VAL A 57 -19.13 5.07 4.43
CA VAL A 57 -18.24 4.40 5.40
C VAL A 57 -17.02 3.82 4.69
N LEU A 58 -17.22 3.08 3.60
CA LEU A 58 -16.14 2.44 2.86
C LEU A 58 -15.18 3.42 2.19
N ASN A 59 -15.67 4.58 1.75
CA ASN A 59 -14.85 5.60 1.09
C ASN A 59 -14.16 6.58 2.05
N LYS A 60 -14.80 6.91 3.19
CA LYS A 60 -14.39 8.06 4.02
C LYS A 60 -14.03 7.72 5.45
N LYS A 61 -14.47 6.58 5.96
CA LYS A 61 -14.34 6.21 7.39
C LYS A 61 -13.62 4.88 7.61
N SER A 62 -13.06 4.31 6.55
CA SER A 62 -12.33 3.04 6.54
C SER A 62 -10.83 3.27 6.38
N GLY A 63 -10.15 2.38 5.72
CA GLY A 63 -8.73 2.49 5.45
C GLY A 63 -7.85 2.48 6.70
N VAL A 64 -6.65 3.07 6.58
CA VAL A 64 -5.75 3.16 7.73
C VAL A 64 -6.29 4.08 8.82
N LEU A 65 -7.16 5.05 8.46
CA LEU A 65 -7.90 5.86 9.44
C LEU A 65 -8.74 4.97 10.35
N GLY A 66 -9.57 4.11 9.79
CA GLY A 66 -10.42 3.19 10.56
C GLY A 66 -9.59 2.17 11.35
N LEU A 67 -8.56 1.59 10.74
CA LEU A 67 -7.66 0.63 11.39
C LEU A 67 -6.89 1.24 12.58
N SER A 68 -6.51 2.50 12.47
CA SER A 68 -5.82 3.24 13.55
C SER A 68 -6.77 3.79 14.63
N LYS A 69 -8.05 3.42 14.59
CA LYS A 69 -9.12 3.99 15.46
C LYS A 69 -9.23 5.50 15.35
N ASN A 70 -9.25 6.01 14.14
CA ASN A 70 -9.35 7.42 13.79
C ASN A 70 -8.17 8.27 14.29
N LEU A 71 -6.99 7.67 14.45
CA LEU A 71 -5.79 8.43 14.78
C LEU A 71 -5.43 9.37 13.62
N SER A 72 -5.20 8.82 12.41
CA SER A 72 -4.91 9.60 11.21
C SER A 72 -5.06 8.77 9.94
N SER A 73 -5.28 9.43 8.81
CA SER A 73 -5.12 8.89 7.46
C SER A 73 -3.76 9.20 6.85
N ASP A 74 -2.92 9.97 7.53
CA ASP A 74 -1.56 10.35 7.09
C ASP A 74 -0.55 9.34 7.63
N PHE A 75 0.27 8.80 6.74
CA PHE A 75 1.27 7.80 7.09
C PHE A 75 2.40 8.34 7.97
N ARG A 76 2.64 9.65 7.97
CA ARG A 76 3.62 10.29 8.87
C ARG A 76 3.16 10.20 10.32
N ASP A 77 1.90 10.52 10.56
CA ASP A 77 1.30 10.44 11.91
C ASP A 77 1.21 8.97 12.38
N LEU A 78 0.93 8.05 11.46
CA LEU A 78 0.89 6.61 11.77
C LEU A 78 2.28 6.07 12.12
N GLU A 79 3.32 6.49 11.39
CA GLU A 79 4.71 6.13 11.69
C GLU A 79 5.13 6.67 13.05
N GLU A 80 4.85 7.93 13.33
CA GLU A 80 5.10 8.53 14.64
C GLU A 80 4.34 7.80 15.75
N GLY A 81 3.05 7.54 15.55
CA GLY A 81 2.23 6.77 16.50
C GLY A 81 2.79 5.38 16.76
N MET A 82 3.21 4.66 15.71
CA MET A 82 3.84 3.34 15.82
C MET A 82 5.14 3.41 16.64
N ASN A 83 6.00 4.39 16.37
CA ASN A 83 7.27 4.60 17.07
C ASN A 83 7.07 4.95 18.56
N ASN A 84 5.95 5.61 18.88
CA ASN A 84 5.51 5.93 20.25
C ASN A 84 4.72 4.78 20.90
N GLY A 85 4.70 3.59 20.31
CA GLY A 85 4.09 2.39 20.89
C GLY A 85 2.57 2.28 20.72
N ASN A 86 1.94 3.10 19.87
CA ASN A 86 0.52 2.98 19.56
C ASN A 86 0.25 1.71 18.73
N LYS A 87 -0.40 0.72 19.36
CA LYS A 87 -0.68 -0.58 18.73
C LYS A 87 -1.62 -0.50 17.54
N TYR A 88 -2.51 0.49 17.48
CA TYR A 88 -3.45 0.65 16.37
C TYR A 88 -2.78 1.32 15.15
N ALA A 89 -1.88 2.27 15.38
CA ALA A 89 -1.04 2.83 14.32
C ALA A 89 -0.15 1.73 13.73
N LYS A 90 0.48 0.91 14.56
CA LYS A 90 1.26 -0.26 14.13
C LYS A 90 0.43 -1.22 13.30
N ALA A 91 -0.75 -1.62 13.77
CA ALA A 91 -1.64 -2.52 13.04
C ALA A 91 -2.06 -1.94 11.68
N ALA A 92 -2.38 -0.63 11.61
CA ALA A 92 -2.73 0.03 10.35
C ALA A 92 -1.58 -0.01 9.34
N MET A 93 -0.35 0.27 9.79
CA MET A 93 0.86 0.19 8.96
C MET A 93 1.14 -1.24 8.48
N GLU A 94 1.04 -2.23 9.37
CA GLU A 94 1.25 -3.64 9.04
C GLU A 94 0.22 -4.14 8.02
N VAL A 95 -1.07 -3.83 8.21
CA VAL A 95 -2.14 -4.22 7.28
C VAL A 95 -1.91 -3.59 5.90
N PHE A 96 -1.58 -2.29 5.84
CA PHE A 96 -1.27 -1.62 4.58
C PHE A 96 -0.10 -2.29 3.86
N CYS A 97 1.03 -2.45 4.53
CA CYS A 97 2.24 -3.04 3.93
C CYS A 97 2.02 -4.50 3.50
N TYR A 98 1.29 -5.28 4.29
CA TYR A 98 0.91 -6.65 3.94
C TYR A 98 0.04 -6.70 2.68
N ARG A 99 -0.95 -5.80 2.55
CA ARG A 99 -1.80 -5.73 1.36
C ARG A 99 -1.01 -5.31 0.12
N VAL A 100 -0.10 -4.35 0.25
CA VAL A 100 0.83 -3.98 -0.84
C VAL A 100 1.66 -5.18 -1.28
N ALA A 101 2.26 -5.90 -0.35
CA ALA A 101 3.06 -7.09 -0.66
C ALA A 101 2.25 -8.20 -1.33
N LYS A 102 0.99 -8.41 -0.92
CA LYS A 102 0.08 -9.37 -1.58
C LYS A 102 -0.20 -8.98 -3.02
N TYR A 103 -0.46 -7.71 -3.31
CA TYR A 103 -0.67 -7.24 -4.67
C TYR A 103 0.59 -7.40 -5.53
N ILE A 104 1.76 -7.07 -4.99
CA ILE A 104 3.03 -7.33 -5.68
C ILE A 104 3.15 -8.82 -5.99
N GLY A 105 2.90 -9.70 -5.02
CA GLY A 105 2.96 -11.14 -5.22
C GLY A 105 1.99 -11.66 -6.29
N SER A 106 0.76 -11.14 -6.32
CA SER A 106 -0.22 -11.50 -7.35
C SER A 106 0.23 -11.06 -8.74
N TYR A 107 0.85 -9.90 -8.87
CA TYR A 107 1.36 -9.38 -10.14
C TYR A 107 2.65 -10.07 -10.59
N VAL A 108 3.50 -10.47 -9.66
CA VAL A 108 4.63 -11.36 -9.96
C VAL A 108 4.13 -12.67 -10.60
N ALA A 109 3.04 -13.24 -10.06
CA ALA A 109 2.43 -14.42 -10.65
C ALA A 109 1.81 -14.13 -12.03
N ALA A 110 1.09 -13.02 -12.20
CA ALA A 110 0.46 -12.63 -13.46
C ALA A 110 1.48 -12.38 -14.58
N MET A 111 2.64 -11.81 -14.24
CA MET A 111 3.73 -11.53 -15.19
C MET A 111 4.73 -12.70 -15.34
N ASN A 112 4.57 -13.77 -14.57
CA ASN A 112 5.51 -14.89 -14.49
C ASN A 112 6.94 -14.45 -14.08
N GLY A 113 7.03 -13.53 -13.14
CA GLY A 113 8.27 -12.97 -12.63
C GLY A 113 8.23 -11.45 -12.50
N VAL A 114 9.32 -10.88 -12.00
CA VAL A 114 9.50 -9.43 -11.89
C VAL A 114 10.97 -9.07 -11.95
N ASP A 115 11.31 -8.02 -12.69
CA ASP A 115 12.69 -7.51 -12.79
C ASP A 115 12.93 -6.37 -11.81
N ALA A 116 11.89 -5.54 -11.59
CA ALA A 116 12.00 -4.36 -10.74
C ALA A 116 10.67 -4.00 -10.08
N ILE A 117 10.77 -3.39 -8.90
CA ILE A 117 9.66 -2.77 -8.16
C ILE A 117 9.96 -1.29 -8.01
N ALA A 118 9.09 -0.43 -8.51
CA ALA A 118 9.21 1.02 -8.38
C ALA A 118 8.21 1.55 -7.34
N PHE A 119 8.72 2.25 -6.33
CA PHE A 119 7.92 3.03 -5.40
C PHE A 119 7.85 4.47 -5.89
N THR A 120 6.64 5.03 -5.96
CA THR A 120 6.40 6.36 -6.53
C THR A 120 5.29 7.07 -5.76
N ALA A 121 5.06 8.33 -6.07
CA ALA A 121 4.08 9.20 -5.43
C ALA A 121 4.26 9.33 -3.90
N GLY A 122 3.36 10.06 -3.24
CA GLY A 122 3.53 10.51 -1.87
C GLY A 122 4.09 9.50 -0.88
N ILE A 123 3.44 8.35 -0.74
CA ILE A 123 3.86 7.29 0.21
C ILE A 123 5.11 6.58 -0.31
N GLY A 124 5.13 6.22 -1.60
CA GLY A 124 6.22 5.48 -2.20
C GLY A 124 7.55 6.25 -2.14
N GLU A 125 7.51 7.55 -2.41
CA GLU A 125 8.69 8.43 -2.41
C GLU A 125 9.17 8.77 -1.00
N ASN A 126 8.24 9.02 -0.06
CA ASN A 126 8.57 9.68 1.19
C ASN A 126 8.62 8.76 2.42
N ALA A 127 8.04 7.55 2.34
CA ALA A 127 7.91 6.66 3.50
C ALA A 127 8.89 5.48 3.42
N GLY A 128 10.15 5.69 3.80
CA GLY A 128 11.17 4.64 3.83
C GLY A 128 10.80 3.45 4.72
N THR A 129 10.12 3.70 5.83
CA THR A 129 9.59 2.66 6.72
C THR A 129 8.57 1.78 6.01
N VAL A 130 7.65 2.37 5.24
CA VAL A 130 6.67 1.60 4.44
C VAL A 130 7.39 0.74 3.40
N ARG A 131 8.33 1.30 2.64
CA ARG A 131 9.11 0.55 1.65
C ARG A 131 9.82 -0.64 2.27
N LYS A 132 10.50 -0.43 3.42
CA LYS A 132 11.18 -1.48 4.18
C LYS A 132 10.20 -2.56 4.64
N MET A 133 9.06 -2.19 5.22
CA MET A 133 8.05 -3.13 5.67
C MET A 133 7.49 -3.95 4.51
N VAL A 134 7.17 -3.34 3.38
CA VAL A 134 6.70 -4.05 2.17
C VAL A 134 7.73 -5.04 1.67
N VAL A 135 8.99 -4.60 1.51
CA VAL A 135 10.07 -5.45 1.00
C VAL A 135 10.36 -6.63 1.92
N SER A 136 10.14 -6.47 3.24
CA SER A 136 10.35 -7.57 4.20
C SER A 136 9.47 -8.81 3.94
N TYR A 137 8.34 -8.66 3.27
CA TYR A 137 7.48 -9.77 2.83
C TYR A 137 7.94 -10.42 1.52
N LEU A 138 8.86 -9.79 0.79
CA LEU A 138 9.24 -10.16 -0.57
C LEU A 138 10.61 -10.85 -0.65
N GLY A 139 11.13 -11.31 0.47
CA GLY A 139 12.44 -11.99 0.54
C GLY A 139 12.57 -13.21 -0.39
N TYR A 140 11.47 -13.90 -0.66
CA TYR A 140 11.42 -15.02 -1.61
C TYR A 140 11.78 -14.63 -3.06
N LEU A 141 11.68 -13.35 -3.41
CA LEU A 141 12.10 -12.80 -4.70
C LEU A 141 13.62 -12.54 -4.76
N GLY A 142 14.34 -12.78 -3.66
CA GLY A 142 15.77 -12.51 -3.57
C GLY A 142 16.09 -11.02 -3.51
N ILE A 143 15.19 -10.21 -2.96
CA ILE A 143 15.40 -8.77 -2.76
C ILE A 143 16.25 -8.55 -1.51
N THR A 144 17.29 -7.74 -1.67
CA THR A 144 18.08 -7.19 -0.56
C THR A 144 18.02 -5.68 -0.60
N LEU A 145 17.50 -5.06 0.46
CA LEU A 145 17.37 -3.62 0.57
C LEU A 145 18.67 -2.98 1.05
N ASP A 146 19.07 -1.88 0.42
CA ASP A 146 20.10 -0.97 0.94
C ASP A 146 19.44 -0.01 1.94
N GLU A 147 19.68 -0.22 3.22
CA GLU A 147 19.07 0.54 4.31
C GLU A 147 19.43 2.04 4.28
N GLU A 148 20.66 2.38 3.86
CA GLU A 148 21.08 3.79 3.78
C GLU A 148 20.49 4.48 2.55
N ALA A 149 20.45 3.80 1.40
CA ALA A 149 19.78 4.31 0.22
C ALA A 149 18.27 4.50 0.47
N ASN A 150 17.64 3.56 1.19
CA ASN A 150 16.20 3.64 1.49
C ASN A 150 15.81 4.84 2.39
N LYS A 151 16.73 5.48 3.09
CA LYS A 151 16.45 6.69 3.89
C LYS A 151 16.33 7.95 3.04
N LYS A 152 16.85 7.94 1.82
CA LYS A 152 16.85 9.11 0.93
C LYS A 152 15.47 9.37 0.34
N ARG A 153 15.23 10.62 -0.10
CA ARG A 153 13.95 11.11 -0.65
C ARG A 153 14.19 12.07 -1.81
N GLY A 154 13.19 12.20 -2.69
CA GLY A 154 13.12 13.28 -3.67
C GLY A 154 14.03 13.13 -4.90
N GLU A 155 14.62 11.97 -5.13
CA GLU A 155 15.46 11.70 -6.29
C GLU A 155 15.21 10.30 -6.85
N ASP A 156 15.51 10.10 -8.13
CA ASP A 156 15.55 8.77 -8.73
C ASP A 156 16.65 7.96 -8.07
N LEU A 157 16.29 6.87 -7.42
CA LEU A 157 17.22 6.12 -6.60
C LEU A 157 16.92 4.63 -6.61
N VAL A 158 17.94 3.82 -6.90
CA VAL A 158 17.89 2.38 -6.61
C VAL A 158 18.17 2.18 -5.11
N ILE A 159 17.26 1.51 -4.43
CA ILE A 159 17.29 1.24 -2.99
C ILE A 159 17.53 -0.24 -2.65
N SER A 160 17.77 -1.06 -3.66
CA SER A 160 18.26 -2.44 -3.49
C SER A 160 19.77 -2.51 -3.66
N THR A 161 20.40 -3.48 -2.99
CA THR A 161 21.84 -3.75 -3.14
C THR A 161 22.18 -4.26 -4.54
N ALA A 162 23.46 -4.21 -4.91
CA ALA A 162 23.91 -4.63 -6.24
C ALA A 162 23.70 -6.14 -6.51
N ASP A 163 23.70 -6.97 -5.46
CA ASP A 163 23.46 -8.41 -5.51
C ASP A 163 21.98 -8.81 -5.40
N SER A 164 21.08 -7.84 -5.23
CA SER A 164 19.63 -8.09 -5.23
C SER A 164 19.17 -8.63 -6.58
N LYS A 165 18.43 -9.74 -6.56
CA LYS A 165 17.90 -10.37 -7.78
C LYS A 165 16.83 -9.52 -8.48
N VAL A 166 15.99 -8.84 -7.70
CA VAL A 166 15.00 -7.90 -8.19
C VAL A 166 15.42 -6.52 -7.75
N LYS A 167 15.44 -5.57 -8.67
CA LYS A 167 15.74 -4.17 -8.36
C LYS A 167 14.58 -3.51 -7.65
N VAL A 168 14.88 -2.71 -6.65
CA VAL A 168 13.88 -1.84 -5.99
C VAL A 168 14.34 -0.41 -6.13
N ALA A 169 13.45 0.44 -6.62
CA ALA A 169 13.76 1.85 -6.87
C ALA A 169 12.68 2.78 -6.31
N VAL A 170 13.07 4.00 -6.03
CA VAL A 170 12.16 5.14 -5.82
C VAL A 170 12.23 5.98 -7.09
N ILE A 171 11.08 6.31 -7.64
CA ILE A 171 10.96 7.14 -8.85
C ILE A 171 9.96 8.26 -8.55
N PRO A 172 10.41 9.51 -8.37
CA PRO A 172 9.52 10.63 -8.15
C PRO A 172 8.55 10.85 -9.31
N THR A 173 7.31 11.22 -8.98
CA THR A 173 6.34 11.63 -9.99
C THR A 173 6.70 12.99 -10.56
N ASN A 174 6.48 13.15 -11.85
CA ASN A 174 6.63 14.42 -12.55
C ASN A 174 5.22 14.96 -12.88
N GLU A 175 4.60 15.61 -11.89
CA GLU A 175 3.26 16.22 -12.00
C GLU A 175 3.31 17.66 -12.52
#